data_10ecb3ba5d6b9baf1420de0dc61d4d66
#
_entry.id   10ecb3ba5d6b9baf1420de0dc61d4d66
#
_cell.length_a   1.000
_cell.length_b   1.000
_cell.length_c   1.000
_cell.angle_alpha   90.00
_cell.angle_beta   90.00
_cell.angle_gamma   90.00
#
_symmetry.space_group_name_H-M   'P 1'
#
loop_
_entity.id
_entity.type
_entity.pdbx_description
1 polymer ?
#
loop_
_entity_poly.entity_id
_entity_poly.type
_entity_poly.pdbx_seq_one_letter_code
_entity_poly.pdbx_strand_id
1 'polypeptide(L)'
;MSAGEPAALMVYMGGIMDFLLKNQLKQRNADTASIAIVTAGHRYMLMIGLLLLCAALVQPALAAEGLRIATFQTDATPPIGYDMGYSVVKRIREPLLAKGVVITGAGKPIVMVAVDWVTVDGTARDEWHALLAQAAGTTPDRVTVHHLHQHDAPRGDLAIFDERARLGLPEATPAGVPDKRTWVRSVMENSAAALTKALRQSQPVTHVGLGKADAERLGANRRIMGANGRVAMHRQSTYTNEYPADVAARIKVDADADGHVLSIYHPEEAKAAPEGLIDPAVRVISFWNGNRALAALNYYASHPQVSFGKGIPTTDFPGLARERRQKETGVFQVYFTGAGGNITLGKYNDGSDRAREEFAGRMADAMRRAWTATTRSALTPADVEWRTTDISLPAKYGAFKDEARTVAADTKRPNNERIAAIGKYVRAQALEEGTTLAVLRVKDAYSVHIPGESFIQYQLGAQAIRPNDFVAMAAYAEGLGYIGNEKAYGEGGYEITVSQTTLAAEKVIMDGVRKLLEQTP
;
A
#
# COMPACT_ATOMS: atom_id res chain seq x y z
N MET A 1 7.38 24.00 -18.96
CA MET A 1 7.24 24.26 -20.41
C MET A 1 6.82 22.94 -21.05
N SER A 2 5.66 22.93 -21.70
CA SER A 2 5.02 21.70 -22.19
C SER A 2 5.68 21.20 -23.48
N ALA A 3 5.64 19.90 -23.69
CA ALA A 3 6.23 19.19 -24.85
C ALA A 3 5.66 19.57 -26.23
N GLY A 4 4.94 20.67 -26.34
CA GLY A 4 4.35 21.18 -27.59
C GLY A 4 5.21 22.16 -28.40
N GLU A 5 6.24 22.75 -27.83
CA GLU A 5 7.02 23.79 -28.51
C GLU A 5 7.91 23.33 -29.68
N PRO A 6 8.54 22.14 -29.68
CA PRO A 6 9.37 21.72 -30.81
C PRO A 6 8.59 21.49 -32.10
N ALA A 7 7.35 21.01 -32.02
CA ALA A 7 6.54 20.74 -33.21
C ALA A 7 5.99 22.04 -33.84
N ALA A 8 5.63 23.02 -33.05
CA ALA A 8 5.17 24.33 -33.53
C ALA A 8 6.29 25.14 -34.21
N LEU A 9 7.52 25.03 -33.67
CA LEU A 9 8.69 25.70 -34.26
C LEU A 9 9.06 25.08 -35.62
N MET A 10 8.93 23.74 -35.77
CA MET A 10 9.23 23.03 -37.01
C MET A 10 8.23 23.37 -38.14
N VAL A 11 6.94 23.55 -37.81
CA VAL A 11 5.90 23.98 -38.78
C VAL A 11 6.08 25.45 -39.18
N TYR A 12 6.46 26.32 -38.25
CA TYR A 12 6.70 27.72 -38.51
C TYR A 12 7.93 27.97 -39.39
N MET A 13 9.02 27.22 -39.15
CA MET A 13 10.24 27.27 -40.00
C MET A 13 10.00 26.66 -41.37
N GLY A 14 9.19 25.63 -41.51
CA GLY A 14 8.80 25.04 -42.80
C GLY A 14 8.02 26.04 -43.66
N GLY A 15 7.13 26.83 -43.10
CA GLY A 15 6.36 27.87 -43.79
C GLY A 15 7.22 29.05 -44.30
N ILE A 16 8.18 29.50 -43.49
CA ILE A 16 9.11 30.56 -43.88
C ILE A 16 10.03 30.10 -45.04
N MET A 17 10.47 28.83 -45.01
CA MET A 17 11.33 28.24 -45.98
C MET A 17 10.64 28.05 -47.35
N ASP A 18 9.36 27.65 -47.34
CA ASP A 18 8.55 27.52 -48.56
C ASP A 18 8.28 28.89 -49.21
N PHE A 19 8.09 29.94 -48.43
CA PHE A 19 7.95 31.32 -48.88
C PHE A 19 9.24 31.86 -49.49
N LEU A 20 10.37 31.62 -48.89
CA LEU A 20 11.68 32.07 -49.40
C LEU A 20 12.08 31.35 -50.69
N LEU A 21 11.78 30.05 -50.81
CA LEU A 21 12.05 29.26 -52.01
C LEU A 21 11.21 29.70 -53.21
N LYS A 22 9.92 30.00 -53.00
CA LYS A 22 8.99 30.51 -54.03
C LYS A 22 9.39 31.89 -54.56
N ASN A 23 9.95 32.76 -53.73
CA ASN A 23 10.39 34.07 -54.12
C ASN A 23 11.73 34.06 -54.89
N GLN A 24 12.66 33.15 -54.61
CA GLN A 24 13.91 33.00 -55.37
C GLN A 24 13.71 32.36 -56.76
N LEU A 25 12.73 31.51 -56.93
CA LEU A 25 12.43 30.85 -58.22
C LEU A 25 11.77 31.80 -59.23
N LYS A 26 11.15 32.94 -58.78
CA LYS A 26 10.53 33.91 -59.67
C LYS A 26 11.51 34.90 -60.32
N GLN A 27 12.76 34.96 -59.92
CA GLN A 27 13.72 35.98 -60.36
C GLN A 27 14.87 35.49 -61.23
N ARG A 28 14.93 34.25 -61.69
CA ARG A 28 16.02 33.75 -62.54
C ARG A 28 15.54 33.06 -63.81
N ASN A 29 16.10 33.51 -64.95
CA ASN A 29 15.87 32.95 -66.28
C ASN A 29 16.34 31.51 -66.41
N ALA A 30 15.76 30.78 -67.36
CA ALA A 30 15.74 29.32 -67.47
C ALA A 30 17.09 28.61 -67.62
N ASP A 31 18.22 29.28 -67.94
CA ASP A 31 19.51 28.62 -68.23
C ASP A 31 20.44 28.41 -67.02
N THR A 32 20.09 28.91 -65.87
CA THR A 32 20.86 28.75 -64.63
C THR A 32 20.21 27.78 -63.61
N ALA A 33 19.05 27.24 -63.93
CA ALA A 33 18.24 26.45 -62.99
C ALA A 33 18.88 25.09 -62.59
N SER A 34 19.55 24.40 -63.47
CA SER A 34 20.09 23.07 -63.22
C SER A 34 21.29 23.05 -62.25
N ILE A 35 22.20 24.04 -62.35
CA ILE A 35 23.37 24.14 -61.44
C ILE A 35 22.96 24.68 -60.06
N ALA A 36 21.97 25.55 -60.01
CA ALA A 36 21.46 26.09 -58.75
C ALA A 36 20.68 25.07 -57.92
N ILE A 37 19.98 24.11 -58.55
CA ILE A 37 19.23 23.04 -57.87
C ILE A 37 20.19 22.05 -57.23
N VAL A 38 21.29 21.65 -57.88
CA VAL A 38 22.28 20.72 -57.34
C VAL A 38 23.05 21.33 -56.16
N THR A 39 23.45 22.61 -56.27
CA THR A 39 24.14 23.32 -55.16
C THR A 39 23.20 23.66 -53.98
N ALA A 40 21.93 23.94 -54.24
CA ALA A 40 20.94 24.10 -53.17
C ALA A 40 20.64 22.76 -52.45
N GLY A 41 20.53 21.67 -53.20
CA GLY A 41 20.34 20.32 -52.63
C GLY A 41 21.49 19.89 -51.69
N HIS A 42 22.76 20.15 -52.10
CA HIS A 42 23.92 19.85 -51.24
C HIS A 42 24.00 20.73 -50.00
N ARG A 43 23.62 21.99 -50.07
CA ARG A 43 23.55 22.89 -48.91
C ARG A 43 22.40 22.49 -47.97
N TYR A 44 21.27 22.03 -48.51
CA TYR A 44 20.15 21.50 -47.70
C TYR A 44 20.52 20.20 -47.01
N MET A 45 21.17 19.25 -47.69
CA MET A 45 21.64 18.02 -47.07
C MET A 45 22.68 18.28 -45.97
N LEU A 46 23.61 19.23 -46.20
CA LEU A 46 24.58 19.66 -45.19
C LEU A 46 23.91 20.34 -43.97
N MET A 47 22.90 21.20 -44.18
CA MET A 47 22.17 21.81 -43.09
C MET A 47 21.31 20.82 -42.31
N ILE A 48 20.64 19.87 -42.98
CA ILE A 48 19.91 18.79 -42.32
C ILE A 48 20.85 17.86 -41.57
N GLY A 49 22.00 17.52 -42.15
CA GLY A 49 23.05 16.76 -41.49
C GLY A 49 23.62 17.48 -40.26
N LEU A 50 23.84 18.79 -40.34
CA LEU A 50 24.29 19.62 -39.21
C LEU A 50 23.23 19.76 -38.12
N LEU A 51 21.93 19.90 -38.48
CA LEU A 51 20.80 19.93 -37.56
C LEU A 51 20.59 18.58 -36.88
N LEU A 52 20.73 17.47 -37.58
CA LEU A 52 20.67 16.12 -37.01
C LEU A 52 21.91 15.83 -36.13
N LEU A 53 23.09 16.35 -36.51
CA LEU A 53 24.30 16.25 -35.68
C LEU A 53 24.18 17.14 -34.41
N CYS A 54 23.61 18.34 -34.51
CA CYS A 54 23.33 19.20 -33.37
C CYS A 54 22.21 18.61 -32.47
N ALA A 55 21.20 17.96 -33.07
CA ALA A 55 20.16 17.26 -32.29
C ALA A 55 20.71 16.01 -31.60
N ALA A 56 21.69 15.33 -32.18
CA ALA A 56 22.39 14.22 -31.55
C ALA A 56 23.41 14.66 -30.47
N LEU A 57 23.93 15.90 -30.58
CA LEU A 57 24.84 16.49 -29.57
C LEU A 57 24.08 17.21 -28.43
N VAL A 58 22.78 17.47 -28.59
CA VAL A 58 21.87 18.02 -27.57
C VAL A 58 20.97 16.90 -27.01
N GLN A 59 21.42 15.64 -27.01
CA GLN A 59 20.97 14.78 -25.94
C GLN A 59 21.56 15.42 -24.68
N PRO A 60 20.73 15.91 -23.71
CA PRO A 60 21.27 16.15 -22.41
C PRO A 60 21.89 14.81 -22.04
N ALA A 61 23.19 14.77 -21.80
CA ALA A 61 23.75 13.72 -20.99
C ALA A 61 22.83 13.72 -19.79
N LEU A 62 21.97 12.69 -19.66
CA LEU A 62 21.39 12.32 -18.41
C LEU A 62 22.63 12.01 -17.56
N ALA A 63 23.20 13.08 -16.99
CA ALA A 63 24.08 12.96 -15.86
C ALA A 63 23.30 12.02 -14.97
N ALA A 64 23.85 10.87 -14.63
CA ALA A 64 23.23 9.91 -13.76
C ALA A 64 22.79 10.71 -12.52
N GLU A 65 21.54 11.19 -12.53
CA GLU A 65 21.00 11.93 -11.39
C GLU A 65 21.13 10.96 -10.23
N GLY A 66 21.93 11.32 -9.24
CA GLY A 66 22.11 10.50 -8.05
C GLY A 66 20.74 10.20 -7.43
N LEU A 67 20.66 9.19 -6.59
CA LEU A 67 19.44 8.85 -5.88
C LEU A 67 18.85 10.08 -5.18
N ARG A 68 17.55 10.22 -5.28
CA ARG A 68 16.79 11.27 -4.59
C ARG A 68 15.55 10.67 -3.94
N ILE A 69 15.06 11.31 -2.89
CA ILE A 69 13.80 10.97 -2.24
C ILE A 69 12.94 12.22 -2.09
N ALA A 70 11.66 12.08 -2.39
CA ALA A 70 10.62 13.03 -2.03
C ALA A 70 9.68 12.40 -1.01
N THR A 71 9.16 13.22 -0.10
CA THR A 71 8.18 12.79 0.92
C THR A 71 6.91 13.62 0.78
N PHE A 72 5.76 12.99 0.88
CA PHE A 72 4.47 13.66 0.80
C PHE A 72 3.47 13.07 1.78
N GLN A 73 2.48 13.86 2.13
CA GLN A 73 1.31 13.42 2.88
C GLN A 73 0.08 14.19 2.47
N THR A 74 -1.08 13.57 2.63
CA THR A 74 -2.39 14.20 2.45
C THR A 74 -3.34 13.80 3.55
N ASP A 75 -4.34 14.64 3.79
CA ASP A 75 -5.44 14.34 4.71
C ASP A 75 -6.31 13.24 4.11
N ALA A 76 -6.55 12.19 4.89
CA ALA A 76 -7.38 11.05 4.58
C ALA A 76 -8.48 10.84 5.63
N THR A 77 -8.84 11.93 6.36
CA THR A 77 -9.81 11.94 7.46
C THR A 77 -11.24 12.00 6.91
N PRO A 78 -12.11 11.06 7.26
CA PRO A 78 -13.51 11.12 6.85
C PRO A 78 -14.25 12.24 7.60
N PRO A 79 -15.23 12.90 6.97
CA PRO A 79 -16.01 13.94 7.64
C PRO A 79 -16.95 13.35 8.71
N ILE A 80 -17.40 14.19 9.63
CA ILE A 80 -18.43 13.81 10.64
C ILE A 80 -19.69 13.35 9.90
N GLY A 81 -20.28 12.26 10.36
CA GLY A 81 -21.45 11.62 9.74
C GLY A 81 -21.10 10.59 8.66
N TYR A 82 -19.83 10.47 8.27
CA TYR A 82 -19.38 9.44 7.31
C TYR A 82 -19.46 8.04 7.93
N ASP A 83 -20.03 7.08 7.20
CA ASP A 83 -20.06 5.67 7.60
C ASP A 83 -18.75 4.96 7.22
N MET A 84 -17.95 4.63 8.20
CA MET A 84 -16.66 3.93 8.06
C MET A 84 -16.81 2.40 7.87
N GLY A 85 -18.04 1.89 7.94
CA GLY A 85 -18.36 0.46 7.85
C GLY A 85 -18.54 -0.24 9.20
N TYR A 86 -17.76 0.06 10.22
CA TYR A 86 -17.95 -0.42 11.60
C TYR A 86 -18.71 0.58 12.47
N SER A 87 -18.68 1.84 12.13
CA SER A 87 -19.34 2.92 12.88
C SER A 87 -19.41 4.19 12.03
N VAL A 88 -20.33 5.07 12.41
CA VAL A 88 -20.44 6.41 11.82
C VAL A 88 -19.54 7.38 12.60
N VAL A 89 -18.84 8.27 11.88
CA VAL A 89 -17.98 9.29 12.48
C VAL A 89 -18.79 10.25 13.33
N LYS A 90 -18.57 10.25 14.63
CA LYS A 90 -19.21 11.13 15.62
C LYS A 90 -18.37 12.36 15.95
N ARG A 91 -17.05 12.17 16.01
CA ARG A 91 -16.05 13.23 16.23
C ARG A 91 -14.70 12.78 15.72
N ILE A 92 -13.85 13.73 15.35
CA ILE A 92 -12.47 13.46 14.92
C ILE A 92 -11.55 13.72 16.10
N ARG A 93 -10.66 12.78 16.41
CA ARG A 93 -9.68 12.90 17.50
C ARG A 93 -8.33 13.38 16.97
N GLU A 94 -7.83 12.75 15.94
CA GLU A 94 -6.65 13.13 15.17
C GLU A 94 -6.89 12.93 13.68
N PRO A 95 -6.17 13.69 12.81
CA PRO A 95 -6.29 13.47 11.37
C PRO A 95 -5.74 12.11 10.96
N LEU A 96 -6.42 11.45 10.04
CA LEU A 96 -5.90 10.30 9.31
C LEU A 96 -5.10 10.79 8.11
N LEU A 97 -4.00 10.11 7.77
CA LEU A 97 -3.09 10.55 6.73
C LEU A 97 -2.83 9.43 5.71
N ALA A 98 -2.63 9.82 4.46
CA ALA A 98 -1.88 9.03 3.49
C ALA A 98 -0.47 9.63 3.43
N LYS A 99 0.55 8.83 3.79
CA LYS A 99 1.95 9.26 3.84
C LYS A 99 2.78 8.42 2.89
N GLY A 100 3.59 9.06 2.06
CA GLY A 100 4.35 8.35 1.06
C GLY A 100 5.74 8.91 0.81
N VAL A 101 6.54 8.07 0.15
CA VAL A 101 7.86 8.41 -0.36
C VAL A 101 7.95 8.10 -1.85
N VAL A 102 8.75 8.88 -2.55
CA VAL A 102 9.13 8.63 -3.95
C VAL A 102 10.64 8.56 -4.03
N ILE A 103 11.15 7.43 -4.54
CA ILE A 103 12.59 7.24 -4.80
C ILE A 103 12.82 7.40 -6.30
N THR A 104 13.75 8.26 -6.68
CA THR A 104 14.15 8.52 -8.06
C THR A 104 15.65 8.35 -8.24
N GLY A 105 16.12 8.21 -9.50
CA GLY A 105 17.54 8.06 -9.82
C GLY A 105 18.02 6.61 -9.89
N ALA A 106 17.13 5.62 -9.67
CA ALA A 106 17.38 4.18 -9.89
C ALA A 106 16.37 3.64 -10.92
N GLY A 107 16.47 4.12 -12.16
CA GLY A 107 15.48 3.87 -13.21
C GLY A 107 14.22 4.72 -13.02
N LYS A 108 13.05 4.19 -13.43
CA LYS A 108 11.76 4.89 -13.22
C LYS A 108 11.46 5.08 -11.72
N PRO A 109 10.76 6.17 -11.34
CA PRO A 109 10.38 6.42 -9.94
C PRO A 109 9.68 5.23 -9.27
N ILE A 110 9.97 5.04 -7.98
CA ILE A 110 9.32 4.04 -7.10
C ILE A 110 8.49 4.82 -6.09
N VAL A 111 7.21 4.48 -5.95
CA VAL A 111 6.28 5.15 -5.03
C VAL A 111 5.77 4.17 -3.99
N MET A 112 5.91 4.51 -2.71
CA MET A 112 5.37 3.73 -1.60
C MET A 112 4.51 4.62 -0.71
N VAL A 113 3.28 4.21 -0.46
CA VAL A 113 2.30 4.95 0.35
C VAL A 113 1.72 4.05 1.43
N ALA A 114 1.55 4.61 2.62
CA ALA A 114 0.75 4.01 3.70
C ALA A 114 -0.40 4.95 4.05
N VAL A 115 -1.63 4.44 4.07
CA VAL A 115 -2.83 5.18 4.40
C VAL A 115 -3.46 4.67 5.70
N ASP A 116 -3.91 5.58 6.52
CA ASP A 116 -4.55 5.31 7.81
C ASP A 116 -6.02 4.87 7.62
N TRP A 117 -6.22 3.78 6.87
CA TRP A 117 -7.51 3.19 6.56
C TRP A 117 -7.58 1.72 6.97
N VAL A 118 -8.81 1.18 7.10
CA VAL A 118 -9.06 -0.24 7.39
C VAL A 118 -8.65 -1.12 6.21
N THR A 119 -8.98 -0.70 4.99
CA THR A 119 -8.76 -1.50 3.77
C THR A 119 -8.69 -0.61 2.54
N VAL A 120 -8.00 -1.10 1.52
CA VAL A 120 -7.99 -0.61 0.14
C VAL A 120 -8.19 -1.84 -0.75
N ASP A 121 -9.35 -1.97 -1.41
CA ASP A 121 -9.63 -3.11 -2.30
C ASP A 121 -8.88 -3.02 -3.64
N GLY A 122 -8.97 -4.05 -4.48
CA GLY A 122 -8.27 -4.13 -5.75
C GLY A 122 -8.60 -2.95 -6.68
N THR A 123 -9.86 -2.55 -6.79
CA THR A 123 -10.28 -1.42 -7.62
C THR A 123 -9.69 -0.09 -7.10
N ALA A 124 -9.76 0.14 -5.79
CA ALA A 124 -9.18 1.32 -5.18
C ALA A 124 -7.65 1.35 -5.32
N ARG A 125 -6.99 0.20 -5.15
CA ARG A 125 -5.56 0.03 -5.38
C ARG A 125 -5.17 0.43 -6.80
N ASP A 126 -5.85 -0.11 -7.79
CA ASP A 126 -5.51 0.09 -9.20
C ASP A 126 -5.71 1.54 -9.63
N GLU A 127 -6.83 2.17 -9.22
CA GLU A 127 -7.06 3.60 -9.46
C GLU A 127 -5.98 4.46 -8.78
N TRP A 128 -5.62 4.15 -7.55
CA TRP A 128 -4.59 4.90 -6.81
C TRP A 128 -3.20 4.71 -7.42
N HIS A 129 -2.84 3.46 -7.80
CA HIS A 129 -1.59 3.17 -8.48
C HIS A 129 -1.48 3.95 -9.80
N ALA A 130 -2.56 4.00 -10.60
CA ALA A 130 -2.58 4.75 -11.86
C ALA A 130 -2.38 6.26 -11.64
N LEU A 131 -3.09 6.86 -10.68
CA LEU A 131 -2.97 8.29 -10.36
C LEU A 131 -1.57 8.66 -9.84
N LEU A 132 -1.02 7.87 -8.92
CA LEU A 132 0.31 8.09 -8.38
C LEU A 132 1.41 7.83 -9.42
N ALA A 133 1.26 6.81 -10.26
CA ALA A 133 2.19 6.54 -11.35
C ALA A 133 2.23 7.70 -12.35
N GLN A 134 1.07 8.20 -12.76
CA GLN A 134 0.98 9.39 -13.62
C GLN A 134 1.67 10.60 -12.98
N ALA A 135 1.38 10.87 -11.70
CA ALA A 135 1.95 11.99 -10.96
C ALA A 135 3.48 11.89 -10.80
N ALA A 136 4.00 10.68 -10.67
CA ALA A 136 5.44 10.41 -10.51
C ALA A 136 6.19 10.26 -11.84
N GLY A 137 5.51 10.14 -12.99
CA GLY A 137 6.13 9.81 -14.28
C GLY A 137 6.67 8.37 -14.32
N THR A 138 5.95 7.43 -13.71
CA THR A 138 6.31 6.00 -13.64
C THR A 138 5.18 5.10 -14.16
N THR A 139 5.26 3.81 -13.88
CA THR A 139 4.25 2.81 -14.24
C THR A 139 3.55 2.27 -12.98
N PRO A 140 2.26 1.83 -13.05
CA PRO A 140 1.51 1.35 -11.88
C PRO A 140 2.19 0.22 -11.10
N ASP A 141 2.93 -0.66 -11.76
CA ASP A 141 3.72 -1.73 -11.13
C ASP A 141 4.87 -1.23 -10.25
N ARG A 142 5.21 0.07 -10.33
CA ARG A 142 6.23 0.71 -9.48
C ARG A 142 5.62 1.54 -8.34
N VAL A 143 4.36 1.33 -8.08
CA VAL A 143 3.60 1.95 -7.00
C VAL A 143 3.10 0.88 -6.05
N THR A 144 3.16 1.12 -4.75
CA THR A 144 2.45 0.31 -3.75
C THR A 144 1.69 1.22 -2.80
N VAL A 145 0.44 0.87 -2.53
CA VAL A 145 -0.43 1.51 -1.56
C VAL A 145 -0.78 0.50 -0.49
N HIS A 146 -0.45 0.82 0.74
CA HIS A 146 -0.62 -0.03 1.91
C HIS A 146 -1.62 0.61 2.87
N HIS A 147 -2.58 -0.15 3.38
CA HIS A 147 -3.48 0.32 4.43
C HIS A 147 -3.01 -0.20 5.80
N LEU A 148 -3.07 0.68 6.83
CA LEU A 148 -2.58 0.31 8.15
C LEU A 148 -3.49 -0.69 8.86
N HIS A 149 -4.77 -0.75 8.46
CA HIS A 149 -5.78 -1.69 8.98
C HIS A 149 -6.27 -1.38 10.41
N GLN A 150 -6.21 -0.13 10.85
CA GLN A 150 -6.85 0.26 12.10
C GLN A 150 -8.38 0.27 11.95
N HIS A 151 -9.13 -0.12 13.00
CA HIS A 151 -10.55 -0.47 12.87
C HIS A 151 -11.53 0.69 13.11
N ASP A 152 -11.11 1.79 13.72
CA ASP A 152 -11.87 3.05 13.72
C ASP A 152 -11.34 3.97 12.62
N ALA A 153 -11.52 3.55 11.37
CA ALA A 153 -11.06 4.25 10.17
C ALA A 153 -11.93 3.88 8.95
N PRO A 154 -11.90 4.65 7.87
CA PRO A 154 -12.68 4.37 6.68
C PRO A 154 -12.17 3.17 5.89
N ARG A 155 -13.03 2.68 4.99
CA ARG A 155 -12.76 1.61 4.05
C ARG A 155 -12.69 2.19 2.63
N GLY A 156 -11.68 1.77 1.89
CA GLY A 156 -11.52 2.06 0.47
C GLY A 156 -12.04 0.91 -0.42
N ASP A 157 -13.26 0.44 -0.17
CA ASP A 157 -13.87 -0.71 -0.86
C ASP A 157 -14.62 -0.24 -2.14
N LEU A 158 -13.90 0.38 -3.10
CA LEU A 158 -14.50 0.97 -4.31
C LEU A 158 -15.26 -0.03 -5.16
N ALA A 159 -14.75 -1.26 -5.31
CA ALA A 159 -15.44 -2.30 -6.08
C ALA A 159 -16.84 -2.59 -5.53
N ILE A 160 -16.98 -2.63 -4.19
CA ILE A 160 -18.27 -2.83 -3.54
C ILE A 160 -19.16 -1.58 -3.70
N PHE A 161 -18.61 -0.38 -3.56
CA PHE A 161 -19.38 0.86 -3.68
C PHE A 161 -19.87 1.09 -5.11
N ASP A 162 -19.02 0.85 -6.11
CA ASP A 162 -19.36 0.98 -7.52
C ASP A 162 -20.44 -0.04 -7.92
N GLU A 163 -20.34 -1.29 -7.47
CA GLU A 163 -21.31 -2.32 -7.77
C GLU A 163 -22.68 -2.08 -7.09
N ARG A 164 -22.68 -1.58 -5.86
CA ARG A 164 -23.90 -1.13 -5.19
C ARG A 164 -24.60 -0.04 -6.00
N ALA A 165 -23.84 0.96 -6.47
CA ALA A 165 -24.39 2.03 -7.29
C ALA A 165 -24.92 1.51 -8.62
N ARG A 166 -24.21 0.61 -9.30
CA ARG A 166 -24.63 -0.04 -10.54
C ARG A 166 -25.95 -0.80 -10.39
N LEU A 167 -26.17 -1.45 -9.24
CA LEU A 167 -27.39 -2.21 -8.93
C LEU A 167 -28.51 -1.36 -8.31
N GLY A 168 -28.34 -0.04 -8.24
CA GLY A 168 -29.33 0.88 -7.64
C GLY A 168 -29.60 0.64 -6.15
N LEU A 169 -28.61 0.11 -5.43
CA LEU A 169 -28.69 -0.12 -3.98
C LEU A 169 -28.26 1.15 -3.24
N PRO A 170 -29.20 1.82 -2.55
CA PRO A 170 -28.93 3.11 -1.94
C PRO A 170 -27.86 2.97 -0.84
N GLU A 171 -27.02 3.97 -0.75
CA GLU A 171 -26.18 4.24 0.39
C GLU A 171 -26.86 5.33 1.22
N ALA A 172 -27.16 5.04 2.48
CA ALA A 172 -27.74 6.05 3.36
C ALA A 172 -26.64 7.06 3.76
N THR A 173 -26.48 8.10 2.96
CA THR A 173 -25.51 9.17 3.23
C THR A 173 -26.25 10.37 3.82
N PRO A 174 -25.87 10.85 5.03
CA PRO A 174 -26.47 12.05 5.60
C PRO A 174 -26.30 13.28 4.71
N ALA A 175 -27.23 14.24 4.78
CA ALA A 175 -27.12 15.49 4.04
C ALA A 175 -25.81 16.22 4.37
N GLY A 176 -25.09 16.65 3.35
CA GLY A 176 -23.80 17.34 3.48
C GLY A 176 -22.58 16.43 3.67
N VAL A 177 -22.77 15.10 3.77
CA VAL A 177 -21.67 14.13 3.75
C VAL A 177 -21.48 13.63 2.32
N PRO A 178 -20.26 13.60 1.76
CA PRO A 178 -20.03 13.07 0.41
C PRO A 178 -20.31 11.57 0.37
N ASP A 179 -20.74 11.07 -0.78
CA ASP A 179 -20.81 9.62 -1.00
C ASP A 179 -19.41 9.00 -0.94
N LYS A 180 -19.33 7.71 -0.58
CA LYS A 180 -18.07 7.02 -0.30
C LYS A 180 -17.15 6.98 -1.53
N ARG A 181 -17.69 6.78 -2.73
CA ARG A 181 -16.91 6.71 -3.96
C ARG A 181 -16.23 8.05 -4.26
N THR A 182 -16.99 9.14 -4.20
CA THR A 182 -16.49 10.49 -4.44
C THR A 182 -15.43 10.86 -3.39
N TRP A 183 -15.70 10.55 -2.11
CA TRP A 183 -14.75 10.88 -1.04
C TRP A 183 -13.44 10.09 -1.18
N VAL A 184 -13.49 8.77 -1.38
CA VAL A 184 -12.30 7.93 -1.56
C VAL A 184 -11.45 8.43 -2.74
N ARG A 185 -12.07 8.69 -3.91
CA ARG A 185 -11.36 9.23 -5.08
C ARG A 185 -10.74 10.59 -4.83
N SER A 186 -11.41 11.47 -4.08
CA SER A 186 -10.84 12.78 -3.73
C SER A 186 -9.54 12.68 -2.91
N VAL A 187 -9.44 11.70 -1.99
CA VAL A 187 -8.21 11.43 -1.23
C VAL A 187 -7.09 10.92 -2.15
N MET A 188 -7.42 10.08 -3.13
CA MET A 188 -6.46 9.59 -4.12
C MET A 188 -5.90 10.71 -4.99
N GLU A 189 -6.78 11.58 -5.53
CA GLU A 189 -6.42 12.75 -6.35
C GLU A 189 -5.56 13.74 -5.55
N ASN A 190 -5.94 14.02 -4.30
CA ASN A 190 -5.17 14.88 -3.40
C ASN A 190 -3.78 14.27 -3.10
N SER A 191 -3.68 12.95 -2.99
CA SER A 191 -2.40 12.26 -2.81
C SER A 191 -1.49 12.42 -4.03
N ALA A 192 -2.04 12.29 -5.25
CA ALA A 192 -1.32 12.50 -6.49
C ALA A 192 -0.84 13.96 -6.65
N ALA A 193 -1.68 14.92 -6.29
CA ALA A 193 -1.32 16.33 -6.28
C ALA A 193 -0.21 16.64 -5.27
N ALA A 194 -0.29 16.08 -4.06
CA ALA A 194 0.74 16.21 -3.02
C ALA A 194 2.08 15.60 -3.48
N LEU A 195 2.05 14.43 -4.13
CA LEU A 195 3.23 13.79 -4.71
C LEU A 195 3.88 14.67 -5.78
N THR A 196 3.10 15.20 -6.72
CA THR A 196 3.60 16.11 -7.79
C THR A 196 4.32 17.33 -7.21
N LYS A 197 3.75 17.92 -6.14
CA LYS A 197 4.38 19.04 -5.43
C LYS A 197 5.68 18.61 -4.74
N ALA A 198 5.69 17.42 -4.09
CA ALA A 198 6.85 16.93 -3.36
C ALA A 198 8.04 16.60 -4.27
N LEU A 199 7.83 16.11 -5.48
CA LEU A 199 8.91 15.82 -6.44
C LEU A 199 9.78 17.04 -6.74
N ARG A 200 9.20 18.26 -6.78
CA ARG A 200 9.94 19.51 -6.96
C ARG A 200 10.88 19.83 -5.80
N GLN A 201 10.70 19.19 -4.64
CA GLN A 201 11.45 19.38 -3.41
C GLN A 201 12.26 18.13 -3.02
N SER A 202 12.42 17.18 -3.96
CA SER A 202 13.18 15.95 -3.72
C SER A 202 14.60 16.25 -3.26
N GLN A 203 15.09 15.45 -2.31
CA GLN A 203 16.42 15.61 -1.69
C GLN A 203 17.37 14.51 -2.15
N PRO A 204 18.67 14.81 -2.36
CA PRO A 204 19.65 13.77 -2.66
C PRO A 204 19.74 12.74 -1.53
N VAL A 205 19.89 11.46 -1.90
CA VAL A 205 20.13 10.34 -0.98
C VAL A 205 21.52 9.81 -1.20
N THR A 206 22.31 9.74 -0.14
CA THR A 206 23.70 9.26 -0.17
C THR A 206 23.94 8.03 0.70
N HIS A 207 23.05 7.75 1.65
CA HIS A 207 23.18 6.60 2.55
C HIS A 207 21.81 6.01 2.87
N VAL A 208 21.81 4.69 3.14
CA VAL A 208 20.72 3.96 3.80
C VAL A 208 21.13 3.65 5.23
N GLY A 209 20.18 3.72 6.14
CA GLY A 209 20.32 3.30 7.53
C GLY A 209 19.37 2.17 7.86
N LEU A 210 19.86 1.12 8.51
CA LEU A 210 19.13 -0.07 8.91
C LEU A 210 19.19 -0.23 10.41
N GLY A 211 18.03 -0.29 11.06
CA GLY A 211 17.93 -0.45 12.50
C GLY A 211 16.82 -1.38 12.92
N LYS A 212 17.03 -2.10 14.01
CA LYS A 212 16.09 -3.09 14.55
C LYS A 212 16.08 -3.04 16.07
N ALA A 213 14.88 -3.14 16.68
CA ALA A 213 14.71 -3.30 18.12
C ALA A 213 13.37 -3.97 18.43
N ASP A 214 13.32 -4.79 19.45
CA ASP A 214 12.09 -5.49 19.81
C ASP A 214 11.10 -4.55 20.53
N ALA A 215 9.82 -4.65 20.16
CA ALA A 215 8.71 -4.01 20.86
C ALA A 215 8.18 -4.94 21.94
N GLU A 216 8.32 -4.52 23.18
CA GLU A 216 7.90 -5.33 24.33
C GLU A 216 6.43 -5.14 24.65
N ARG A 217 5.73 -6.24 24.97
CA ARG A 217 4.32 -6.24 25.41
C ARG A 217 3.40 -5.48 24.45
N LEU A 218 3.57 -5.73 23.14
CA LEU A 218 2.80 -5.05 22.12
C LEU A 218 1.94 -6.04 21.33
N GLY A 219 2.52 -7.08 20.74
CA GLY A 219 1.80 -8.09 19.98
C GLY A 219 1.76 -9.47 20.66
N ALA A 220 0.74 -10.26 20.36
CA ALA A 220 0.65 -11.67 20.72
C ALA A 220 -0.15 -12.42 19.65
N ASN A 221 0.14 -13.70 19.44
CA ASN A 221 -0.61 -14.53 18.50
C ASN A 221 -2.06 -14.68 18.97
N ARG A 222 -3.00 -14.55 18.02
CA ARG A 222 -4.44 -14.67 18.31
C ARG A 222 -4.86 -16.12 18.56
N ARG A 223 -4.14 -17.08 17.97
CA ARG A 223 -4.46 -18.48 17.89
C ARG A 223 -3.82 -19.20 19.07
N ILE A 224 -4.60 -19.53 20.10
CA ILE A 224 -4.14 -20.29 21.28
C ILE A 224 -4.46 -21.76 21.01
N MET A 225 -3.42 -22.55 20.85
CA MET A 225 -3.51 -23.95 20.44
C MET A 225 -3.89 -24.87 21.61
N GLY A 226 -4.80 -25.80 21.37
CA GLY A 226 -5.13 -26.88 22.28
C GLY A 226 -4.18 -28.09 22.13
N ALA A 227 -4.28 -29.03 23.07
CA ALA A 227 -3.49 -30.26 23.06
C ALA A 227 -3.78 -31.16 21.84
N ASN A 228 -4.92 -31.00 21.19
CA ASN A 228 -5.32 -31.71 19.97
C ASN A 228 -4.72 -31.12 18.68
N GLY A 229 -3.88 -30.09 18.78
CA GLY A 229 -3.27 -29.42 17.63
C GLY A 229 -4.21 -28.47 16.88
N ARG A 230 -5.40 -28.16 17.42
CA ARG A 230 -6.36 -27.20 16.88
C ARG A 230 -6.41 -25.94 17.74
N VAL A 231 -6.96 -24.84 17.17
CA VAL A 231 -7.23 -23.63 17.93
C VAL A 231 -8.28 -23.91 18.99
N ALA A 232 -7.90 -23.79 20.26
CA ALA A 232 -8.77 -23.98 21.40
C ALA A 232 -9.44 -22.68 21.85
N MET A 233 -8.70 -21.56 21.71
CA MET A 233 -9.20 -20.23 22.06
C MET A 233 -8.69 -19.20 21.05
N HIS A 234 -9.47 -18.15 20.84
CA HIS A 234 -9.12 -17.02 20.03
C HIS A 234 -8.91 -15.78 20.90
N ARG A 235 -7.69 -15.22 20.89
CA ARG A 235 -7.41 -13.98 21.59
C ARG A 235 -8.02 -12.80 20.83
N GLN A 236 -8.97 -12.13 21.43
CA GLN A 236 -9.56 -10.92 20.86
C GLN A 236 -8.53 -9.79 20.75
N SER A 237 -8.75 -8.82 19.87
CA SER A 237 -7.84 -7.67 19.74
C SER A 237 -7.98 -6.69 20.90
N THR A 238 -9.20 -6.57 21.45
CA THR A 238 -9.49 -5.76 22.64
C THR A 238 -10.49 -6.51 23.53
N TYR A 239 -10.31 -6.42 24.83
CA TYR A 239 -11.27 -6.89 25.82
C TYR A 239 -11.84 -5.67 26.53
N THR A 240 -13.05 -5.27 26.17
CA THR A 240 -13.76 -4.21 26.86
C THR A 240 -14.84 -4.82 27.74
N ASN A 241 -15.05 -4.27 28.93
CA ASN A 241 -16.19 -4.60 29.77
C ASN A 241 -17.52 -4.02 29.21
N GLU A 242 -17.44 -3.37 28.05
CA GLU A 242 -18.53 -2.61 27.44
C GLU A 242 -19.23 -3.34 26.28
N TYR A 243 -18.93 -4.63 26.04
CA TYR A 243 -19.74 -5.39 25.09
C TYR A 243 -21.17 -5.51 25.65
N PRO A 244 -22.19 -5.08 24.90
CA PRO A 244 -23.59 -5.37 25.28
C PRO A 244 -23.75 -6.87 25.56
N ALA A 245 -24.56 -7.22 26.54
CA ALA A 245 -24.73 -8.61 26.97
C ALA A 245 -25.16 -9.55 25.84
N ASP A 246 -25.87 -9.04 24.83
CA ASP A 246 -26.26 -9.76 23.63
C ASP A 246 -25.05 -10.03 22.67
N VAL A 247 -24.07 -9.13 22.60
CA VAL A 247 -22.84 -9.31 21.85
C VAL A 247 -21.94 -10.31 22.58
N ALA A 248 -21.78 -10.17 23.90
CA ALA A 248 -21.05 -11.13 24.72
C ALA A 248 -21.65 -12.55 24.65
N ALA A 249 -22.97 -12.66 24.54
CA ALA A 249 -23.67 -13.95 24.41
C ALA A 249 -23.45 -14.60 23.03
N ARG A 250 -23.29 -13.82 21.95
CA ARG A 250 -22.99 -14.32 20.59
C ARG A 250 -21.54 -14.77 20.43
N ILE A 251 -20.64 -14.28 21.25
CA ILE A 251 -19.21 -14.63 21.22
C ILE A 251 -18.97 -15.99 21.92
N LYS A 252 -19.97 -16.57 22.58
CA LYS A 252 -19.78 -17.71 23.48
C LYS A 252 -19.27 -18.98 22.85
N VAL A 253 -19.76 -19.40 21.74
CA VAL A 253 -19.21 -20.49 20.90
C VAL A 253 -19.83 -20.34 19.52
N ASP A 254 -19.06 -19.92 18.55
CA ASP A 254 -19.44 -20.05 17.16
C ASP A 254 -18.66 -21.25 16.59
N ALA A 255 -19.36 -22.25 16.13
CA ALA A 255 -18.76 -23.43 15.50
C ALA A 255 -19.26 -23.52 14.06
N ASP A 256 -18.38 -23.88 13.12
CA ASP A 256 -18.78 -24.17 11.75
C ASP A 256 -19.55 -25.52 11.66
N ALA A 257 -20.03 -25.85 10.46
CA ALA A 257 -20.80 -27.08 10.21
C ALA A 257 -20.01 -28.38 10.55
N ASP A 258 -18.68 -28.29 10.61
CA ASP A 258 -17.78 -29.40 10.94
C ASP A 258 -17.42 -29.43 12.44
N GLY A 259 -18.04 -28.56 13.24
CA GLY A 259 -17.79 -28.47 14.69
C GLY A 259 -16.48 -27.76 15.06
N HIS A 260 -15.86 -27.03 14.11
CA HIS A 260 -14.69 -26.21 14.41
C HIS A 260 -15.12 -24.98 15.22
N VAL A 261 -14.57 -24.81 16.39
CA VAL A 261 -14.84 -23.65 17.25
C VAL A 261 -14.29 -22.41 16.60
N LEU A 262 -15.16 -21.44 16.25
CA LEU A 262 -14.82 -20.20 15.59
C LEU A 262 -14.29 -19.16 16.59
N SER A 263 -14.90 -19.07 17.77
CA SER A 263 -14.38 -18.27 18.88
C SER A 263 -14.88 -18.81 20.22
N ILE A 264 -14.00 -18.87 21.22
CA ILE A 264 -14.36 -19.09 22.61
C ILE A 264 -13.98 -17.83 23.38
N TYR A 265 -14.96 -17.23 24.06
CA TYR A 265 -14.73 -16.04 24.86
C TYR A 265 -14.31 -16.44 26.28
N HIS A 266 -12.98 -16.55 26.48
CA HIS A 266 -12.35 -16.72 27.79
C HIS A 266 -11.30 -15.62 27.99
N PRO A 267 -11.70 -14.37 28.31
CA PRO A 267 -10.79 -13.23 28.28
C PRO A 267 -9.60 -13.38 29.20
N GLU A 268 -9.80 -13.90 30.41
CA GLU A 268 -8.71 -14.04 31.38
C GLU A 268 -7.72 -15.14 30.99
N GLU A 269 -8.21 -16.30 30.55
CA GLU A 269 -7.38 -17.39 30.06
C GLU A 269 -6.62 -16.99 28.80
N ALA A 270 -7.29 -16.31 27.85
CA ALA A 270 -6.66 -15.83 26.63
C ALA A 270 -5.59 -14.74 26.90
N LYS A 271 -5.80 -13.85 27.88
CA LYS A 271 -4.78 -12.89 28.31
C LYS A 271 -3.62 -13.57 29.01
N ALA A 272 -3.89 -14.59 29.87
CA ALA A 272 -2.86 -15.33 30.59
C ALA A 272 -1.98 -16.20 29.66
N ALA A 273 -2.55 -16.72 28.56
CA ALA A 273 -1.82 -17.58 27.62
C ALA A 273 -0.53 -16.89 27.09
N PRO A 274 0.53 -17.66 26.79
CA PRO A 274 1.77 -17.13 26.22
C PRO A 274 1.54 -16.27 24.96
N GLU A 275 2.47 -15.39 24.62
CA GLU A 275 2.39 -14.56 23.39
C GLU A 275 2.28 -15.40 22.12
N GLY A 276 2.85 -16.62 22.14
CA GLY A 276 2.90 -17.49 20.98
C GLY A 276 3.93 -17.02 19.94
N LEU A 277 3.78 -17.49 18.70
CA LEU A 277 4.69 -17.15 17.62
C LEU A 277 4.41 -15.72 17.14
N ILE A 278 5.39 -14.83 17.31
CA ILE A 278 5.39 -13.44 16.86
C ILE A 278 6.75 -13.08 16.24
N ASP A 279 6.83 -11.95 15.56
CA ASP A 279 8.09 -11.23 15.30
C ASP A 279 8.07 -9.94 16.15
N PRO A 280 8.82 -9.88 17.26
CA PRO A 280 8.78 -8.73 18.15
C PRO A 280 9.50 -7.51 17.58
N ALA A 281 10.24 -7.64 16.49
CA ALA A 281 11.13 -6.62 16.00
C ALA A 281 10.42 -5.52 15.19
N VAL A 282 10.56 -4.29 15.65
CA VAL A 282 10.38 -3.10 14.80
C VAL A 282 11.62 -2.96 13.91
N ARG A 283 11.40 -2.88 12.60
CA ARG A 283 12.47 -2.66 11.61
C ARG A 283 12.35 -1.26 11.01
N VAL A 284 13.48 -0.60 10.84
CA VAL A 284 13.56 0.76 10.27
C VAL A 284 14.53 0.75 9.09
N ILE A 285 14.04 1.14 7.92
CA ILE A 285 14.85 1.49 6.74
C ILE A 285 14.79 3.01 6.61
N SER A 286 15.93 3.69 6.67
CA SER A 286 16.00 5.15 6.64
C SER A 286 16.92 5.67 5.55
N PHE A 287 16.56 6.81 4.97
CA PHE A 287 17.30 7.45 3.88
C PHE A 287 17.95 8.75 4.36
N TRP A 288 19.19 8.97 3.94
CA TRP A 288 20.03 10.05 4.46
C TRP A 288 20.77 10.79 3.35
N ASN A 289 20.98 12.08 3.55
CA ASN A 289 21.93 12.90 2.80
C ASN A 289 23.09 13.28 3.75
N GLY A 290 24.22 12.59 3.60
CA GLY A 290 25.31 12.66 4.58
C GLY A 290 24.83 12.29 5.98
N ASN A 291 24.90 13.25 6.91
CA ASN A 291 24.43 13.08 8.29
C ASN A 291 22.97 13.52 8.51
N ARG A 292 22.31 14.08 7.50
CA ARG A 292 20.93 14.52 7.60
C ARG A 292 19.98 13.40 7.20
N ALA A 293 19.14 12.95 8.12
CA ALA A 293 18.07 12.01 7.84
C ALA A 293 16.94 12.70 7.07
N LEU A 294 16.36 12.01 6.11
CA LEU A 294 15.30 12.52 5.22
C LEU A 294 13.96 11.83 5.48
N ALA A 295 13.96 10.50 5.53
CA ALA A 295 12.78 9.70 5.77
C ALA A 295 13.12 8.39 6.50
N ALA A 296 12.15 7.85 7.22
CA ALA A 296 12.21 6.55 7.86
C ALA A 296 10.96 5.74 7.55
N LEU A 297 11.14 4.51 7.07
CA LEU A 297 10.11 3.52 6.85
C LEU A 297 10.16 2.53 8.01
N ASN A 298 9.07 2.42 8.76
CA ASN A 298 9.00 1.61 9.97
C ASN A 298 8.04 0.44 9.73
N TYR A 299 8.41 -0.75 10.19
CA TYR A 299 7.67 -1.99 9.96
C TYR A 299 7.48 -2.75 11.27
N TYR A 300 6.25 -3.18 11.55
CA TYR A 300 5.95 -4.07 12.67
C TYR A 300 4.67 -4.88 12.40
N ALA A 301 4.68 -6.15 12.79
CA ALA A 301 3.57 -7.07 12.53
C ALA A 301 2.62 -7.15 13.73
N SER A 302 1.51 -6.42 13.67
CA SER A 302 0.37 -6.57 14.59
C SER A 302 -0.85 -5.82 14.06
N HIS A 303 -2.06 -6.33 14.30
CA HIS A 303 -3.28 -5.58 14.07
C HIS A 303 -3.28 -4.28 14.87
N PRO A 304 -3.45 -3.11 14.25
CA PRO A 304 -3.64 -1.85 14.97
C PRO A 304 -5.11 -1.71 15.39
N GLN A 305 -5.48 -2.34 16.47
CA GLN A 305 -6.86 -2.43 16.93
C GLN A 305 -6.93 -2.28 18.46
N VAL A 306 -6.46 -1.13 18.97
CA VAL A 306 -6.66 -0.80 20.39
C VAL A 306 -8.12 -0.50 20.64
N SER A 307 -8.79 0.20 19.72
CA SER A 307 -10.23 0.45 19.76
C SER A 307 -10.94 -0.10 18.52
N PHE A 308 -12.26 -0.28 18.65
CA PHE A 308 -13.10 -0.84 17.59
C PHE A 308 -14.51 -0.25 17.65
N GLY A 309 -15.00 0.28 16.52
CA GLY A 309 -16.40 0.65 16.35
C GLY A 309 -16.89 1.84 17.20
N LYS A 310 -15.98 2.68 17.72
CA LYS A 310 -16.34 3.82 18.60
C LYS A 310 -16.90 5.02 17.84
N GLY A 311 -16.70 5.08 16.52
CA GLY A 311 -17.07 6.24 15.69
C GLY A 311 -16.15 7.44 15.91
N ILE A 312 -14.91 7.18 16.29
CA ILE A 312 -13.88 8.19 16.51
C ILE A 312 -12.67 7.78 15.67
N PRO A 313 -12.55 8.29 14.44
CA PRO A 313 -11.40 7.98 13.60
C PRO A 313 -10.09 8.16 14.34
N THR A 314 -9.22 7.16 14.23
CA THR A 314 -7.93 7.14 14.93
C THR A 314 -6.85 6.51 14.07
N THR A 315 -5.63 7.04 14.15
CA THR A 315 -4.43 6.42 13.59
C THR A 315 -3.94 5.24 14.42
N ASP A 316 -4.66 4.90 15.52
CA ASP A 316 -4.33 3.88 16.50
C ASP A 316 -2.89 4.04 17.04
N PHE A 317 -2.32 3.01 17.67
CA PHE A 317 -0.97 3.11 18.24
C PHE A 317 0.14 3.38 17.19
N PRO A 318 0.08 2.83 15.95
CA PRO A 318 1.18 3.01 15.00
C PRO A 318 1.26 4.45 14.48
N GLY A 319 0.12 5.06 14.15
CA GLY A 319 0.11 6.43 13.68
C GLY A 319 0.52 7.42 14.78
N LEU A 320 0.04 7.22 16.02
CA LEU A 320 0.48 8.03 17.16
C LEU A 320 1.99 7.92 17.40
N ALA A 321 2.55 6.72 17.37
CA ALA A 321 3.98 6.50 17.52
C ALA A 321 4.76 7.17 16.39
N ARG A 322 4.31 7.02 15.15
CA ARG A 322 4.86 7.64 13.94
C ARG A 322 4.92 9.17 14.09
N GLU A 323 3.82 9.80 14.49
CA GLU A 323 3.77 11.26 14.67
C GLU A 323 4.65 11.75 15.84
N ARG A 324 4.70 11.01 16.94
CA ARG A 324 5.64 11.29 18.05
C ARG A 324 7.09 11.26 17.59
N ARG A 325 7.47 10.21 16.85
CA ARG A 325 8.83 10.09 16.31
C ARG A 325 9.15 11.18 15.29
N GLN A 326 8.19 11.53 14.42
CA GLN A 326 8.38 12.63 13.47
C GLN A 326 8.58 13.97 14.18
N LYS A 327 7.78 14.27 15.22
CA LYS A 327 7.91 15.48 16.02
C LYS A 327 9.26 15.54 16.77
N GLU A 328 9.68 14.41 17.31
CA GLU A 328 10.93 14.31 18.11
C GLU A 328 12.19 14.47 17.24
N THR A 329 12.18 13.91 16.04
CA THR A 329 13.39 13.82 15.18
C THR A 329 13.41 14.84 14.04
N GLY A 330 12.27 15.42 13.67
CA GLY A 330 12.10 16.21 12.45
C GLY A 330 12.20 15.39 11.16
N VAL A 331 12.31 14.04 11.25
CA VAL A 331 12.43 13.12 10.12
C VAL A 331 11.05 12.62 9.72
N PHE A 332 10.75 12.67 8.42
CA PHE A 332 9.48 12.15 7.89
C PHE A 332 9.34 10.65 8.17
N GLN A 333 8.26 10.26 8.81
CA GLN A 333 8.00 8.88 9.22
C GLN A 333 6.86 8.27 8.41
N VAL A 334 7.08 7.09 7.85
CA VAL A 334 6.04 6.22 7.30
C VAL A 334 6.02 4.94 8.13
N TYR A 335 4.83 4.40 8.38
CA TYR A 335 4.66 3.12 9.07
C TYR A 335 3.93 2.14 8.16
N PHE A 336 4.42 0.91 8.11
CA PHE A 336 3.83 -0.21 7.40
C PHE A 336 3.51 -1.34 8.38
N THR A 337 2.28 -1.82 8.35
CA THR A 337 1.88 -3.00 9.12
C THR A 337 2.45 -4.25 8.45
N GLY A 338 3.23 -5.03 9.19
CA GLY A 338 3.78 -6.31 8.74
C GLY A 338 2.71 -7.40 8.67
N ALA A 339 3.12 -8.65 8.47
CA ALA A 339 2.22 -9.81 8.40
C ALA A 339 1.57 -10.07 9.78
N GLY A 340 0.55 -9.28 10.09
CA GLY A 340 -0.14 -9.23 11.38
C GLY A 340 -1.47 -9.97 11.42
N GLY A 341 -1.86 -10.75 10.40
CA GLY A 341 -3.17 -11.39 10.32
C GLY A 341 -3.55 -12.21 11.54
N ASN A 342 -2.62 -12.94 12.10
CA ASN A 342 -2.81 -13.70 13.34
C ASN A 342 -2.12 -13.08 14.56
N ILE A 343 -1.73 -11.80 14.52
CA ILE A 343 -1.12 -11.08 15.64
C ILE A 343 -2.05 -9.97 16.12
N THR A 344 -2.26 -9.88 17.42
CA THR A 344 -3.21 -8.98 18.06
C THR A 344 -2.62 -8.30 19.30
N LEU A 345 -3.25 -7.24 19.75
CA LEU A 345 -2.91 -6.51 20.99
C LEU A 345 -3.56 -7.12 22.25
N GLY A 346 -4.54 -8.03 22.09
CA GLY A 346 -5.49 -8.44 23.13
C GLY A 346 -4.89 -9.01 24.40
N LYS A 347 -3.63 -9.52 24.37
CA LYS A 347 -2.96 -9.95 25.60
C LYS A 347 -2.81 -8.80 26.61
N TYR A 348 -2.64 -7.58 26.12
CA TYR A 348 -2.29 -6.40 26.93
C TYR A 348 -3.30 -5.25 26.79
N ASN A 349 -4.30 -5.39 25.91
CA ASN A 349 -5.25 -4.35 25.56
C ASN A 349 -6.56 -4.48 26.35
N ASP A 350 -6.99 -3.40 26.99
CA ASP A 350 -8.30 -3.28 27.64
C ASP A 350 -9.26 -2.34 26.87
N GLY A 351 -8.83 -1.81 25.70
CA GLY A 351 -9.64 -0.92 24.87
C GLY A 351 -9.77 0.51 25.39
N SER A 352 -9.08 0.85 26.48
CA SER A 352 -9.12 2.18 27.08
C SER A 352 -8.24 3.19 26.35
N ASP A 353 -8.51 4.49 26.56
CA ASP A 353 -7.64 5.56 26.09
C ASP A 353 -6.23 5.48 26.72
N ARG A 354 -6.14 4.96 27.96
CA ARG A 354 -4.86 4.68 28.62
C ARG A 354 -4.08 3.60 27.88
N ALA A 355 -4.70 2.49 27.52
CA ALA A 355 -4.06 1.43 26.74
C ALA A 355 -3.54 1.98 25.39
N ARG A 356 -4.34 2.82 24.71
CA ARG A 356 -3.95 3.47 23.46
C ARG A 356 -2.65 4.29 23.62
N GLU A 357 -2.55 5.08 24.69
CA GLU A 357 -1.35 5.88 24.99
C GLU A 357 -0.14 5.00 25.34
N GLU A 358 -0.35 3.93 26.11
CA GLU A 358 0.69 2.96 26.47
C GLU A 358 1.23 2.21 25.25
N PHE A 359 0.36 1.70 24.36
CA PHE A 359 0.77 1.04 23.12
C PHE A 359 1.53 1.99 22.19
N ALA A 360 1.05 3.22 22.03
CA ALA A 360 1.75 4.25 21.26
C ALA A 360 3.13 4.58 21.86
N GLY A 361 3.23 4.60 23.20
CA GLY A 361 4.49 4.80 23.91
C GLY A 361 5.48 3.67 23.68
N ARG A 362 5.03 2.40 23.82
CA ARG A 362 5.85 1.19 23.58
C ARG A 362 6.35 1.12 22.13
N MET A 363 5.49 1.41 21.16
CA MET A 363 5.88 1.45 19.75
C MET A 363 6.87 2.60 19.49
N ALA A 364 6.61 3.81 19.96
CA ALA A 364 7.53 4.94 19.78
C ALA A 364 8.91 4.68 20.41
N ASP A 365 8.94 4.00 21.57
CA ASP A 365 10.19 3.59 22.21
C ASP A 365 10.95 2.55 21.40
N ALA A 366 10.26 1.52 20.88
CA ALA A 366 10.89 0.52 20.02
C ALA A 366 11.42 1.15 18.72
N MET A 367 10.66 2.05 18.09
CA MET A 367 11.12 2.83 16.93
C MET A 367 12.34 3.69 17.29
N ARG A 368 12.37 4.31 18.46
CA ARG A 368 13.53 5.09 18.95
C ARG A 368 14.76 4.21 19.16
N ARG A 369 14.61 3.03 19.78
CA ARG A 369 15.70 2.07 19.98
C ARG A 369 16.22 1.53 18.65
N ALA A 370 15.33 1.18 17.72
CA ALA A 370 15.69 0.77 16.35
C ALA A 370 16.45 1.89 15.62
N TRP A 371 15.98 3.14 15.74
CA TRP A 371 16.67 4.31 15.20
C TRP A 371 18.06 4.48 15.78
N THR A 372 18.22 4.37 17.09
CA THR A 372 19.51 4.49 17.78
C THR A 372 20.49 3.39 17.37
N ALA A 373 19.97 2.17 17.13
CA ALA A 373 20.74 1.02 16.65
C ALA A 373 21.03 1.05 15.14
N THR A 374 20.64 2.12 14.43
CA THR A 374 20.81 2.20 12.98
C THR A 374 22.28 2.23 12.57
N THR A 375 22.66 1.27 11.74
CA THR A 375 23.92 1.26 11.00
C THR A 375 23.69 1.88 9.62
N ARG A 376 24.55 2.82 9.21
CA ARG A 376 24.45 3.50 7.92
C ARG A 376 25.51 3.01 6.95
N SER A 377 25.13 2.86 5.69
CA SER A 377 26.05 2.53 4.58
C SER A 377 25.81 3.46 3.39
N ALA A 378 26.88 3.78 2.66
CA ALA A 378 26.78 4.58 1.44
C ALA A 378 25.88 3.89 0.41
N LEU A 379 25.12 4.68 -0.34
CA LEU A 379 24.10 4.21 -1.28
C LEU A 379 24.33 4.85 -2.65
N THR A 380 24.27 4.02 -3.70
CA THR A 380 24.34 4.42 -5.10
C THR A 380 23.05 4.00 -5.84
N PRO A 381 22.79 4.52 -7.04
CA PRO A 381 21.65 4.05 -7.85
C PRO A 381 21.64 2.54 -8.11
N ALA A 382 22.78 1.89 -8.27
CA ALA A 382 22.90 0.45 -8.49
C ALA A 382 22.51 -0.41 -7.27
N ASP A 383 22.47 0.19 -6.09
CA ASP A 383 22.07 -0.48 -4.86
C ASP A 383 20.55 -0.53 -4.68
N VAL A 384 19.77 0.19 -5.50
CA VAL A 384 18.31 0.30 -5.36
C VAL A 384 17.63 -0.38 -6.53
N GLU A 385 16.74 -1.32 -6.23
CA GLU A 385 16.00 -2.08 -7.21
C GLU A 385 14.56 -2.28 -6.78
N TRP A 386 13.64 -2.21 -7.73
CA TRP A 386 12.24 -2.55 -7.54
C TRP A 386 11.89 -3.75 -8.39
N ARG A 387 11.40 -4.81 -7.75
CA ARG A 387 11.02 -6.07 -8.37
C ARG A 387 9.56 -6.36 -8.13
N THR A 388 8.86 -6.89 -9.11
CA THR A 388 7.45 -7.27 -9.00
C THR A 388 7.20 -8.64 -9.61
N THR A 389 6.15 -9.29 -9.17
CA THR A 389 5.57 -10.48 -9.81
C THR A 389 4.08 -10.54 -9.54
N ASP A 390 3.32 -10.80 -10.59
CA ASP A 390 1.89 -10.98 -10.47
C ASP A 390 1.57 -12.38 -9.99
N ILE A 391 0.55 -12.49 -9.16
CA ILE A 391 0.03 -13.75 -8.63
C ILE A 391 -1.51 -13.73 -8.66
N SER A 392 -2.11 -14.90 -8.80
CA SER A 392 -3.55 -15.10 -8.58
C SER A 392 -3.74 -16.05 -7.41
N LEU A 393 -4.62 -15.70 -6.50
CA LEU A 393 -4.85 -16.49 -5.29
C LEU A 393 -6.08 -17.40 -5.45
N PRO A 394 -6.00 -18.64 -5.02
CA PRO A 394 -7.12 -19.58 -5.11
C PRO A 394 -8.26 -19.14 -4.17
N ALA A 395 -9.39 -18.72 -4.76
CA ALA A 395 -10.55 -18.22 -4.03
C ALA A 395 -11.38 -19.36 -3.43
N LYS A 396 -11.67 -19.28 -2.12
CA LYS A 396 -12.54 -20.23 -1.41
C LYS A 396 -13.96 -20.28 -1.98
N TYR A 397 -14.49 -19.15 -2.40
CA TYR A 397 -15.85 -19.00 -2.92
C TYR A 397 -15.89 -18.82 -4.44
N GLY A 398 -14.82 -19.14 -5.16
CA GLY A 398 -14.79 -19.00 -6.62
C GLY A 398 -15.91 -19.77 -7.32
N ALA A 399 -16.20 -21.00 -6.88
CA ALA A 399 -17.30 -21.82 -7.41
C ALA A 399 -18.70 -21.23 -7.20
N PHE A 400 -18.88 -20.33 -6.21
CA PHE A 400 -20.16 -19.69 -5.89
C PHE A 400 -20.24 -18.23 -6.37
N LYS A 401 -19.27 -17.76 -7.13
CA LYS A 401 -19.18 -16.38 -7.59
C LYS A 401 -20.40 -15.97 -8.42
N ASP A 402 -20.80 -16.82 -9.38
CA ASP A 402 -21.92 -16.54 -10.26
C ASP A 402 -23.27 -16.64 -9.55
N GLU A 403 -23.41 -17.54 -8.58
CA GLU A 403 -24.57 -17.60 -7.69
C GLU A 403 -24.69 -16.30 -6.87
N ALA A 404 -23.60 -15.85 -6.26
CA ALA A 404 -23.58 -14.60 -5.50
C ALA A 404 -23.92 -13.38 -6.38
N ARG A 405 -23.44 -13.34 -7.62
CA ARG A 405 -23.79 -12.29 -8.59
C ARG A 405 -25.28 -12.33 -8.92
N THR A 406 -25.86 -13.50 -9.08
CA THR A 406 -27.31 -13.68 -9.33
C THR A 406 -28.13 -13.18 -8.14
N VAL A 407 -27.75 -13.54 -6.90
CA VAL A 407 -28.40 -13.05 -5.69
C VAL A 407 -28.30 -11.52 -5.56
N ALA A 408 -27.15 -10.93 -5.88
CA ALA A 408 -26.97 -9.48 -5.85
C ALA A 408 -27.89 -8.73 -6.83
N ALA A 409 -28.11 -9.31 -8.01
CA ALA A 409 -28.95 -8.73 -9.06
C ALA A 409 -30.45 -8.92 -8.82
N ASP A 410 -30.87 -9.89 -8.00
CA ASP A 410 -32.28 -10.23 -7.77
C ASP A 410 -32.99 -9.15 -6.93
N THR A 411 -33.78 -8.29 -7.60
CA THR A 411 -34.54 -7.20 -6.97
C THR A 411 -35.65 -7.65 -6.02
N LYS A 412 -36.01 -8.94 -6.04
CA LYS A 412 -37.01 -9.51 -5.12
C LYS A 412 -36.43 -9.85 -3.76
N ARG A 413 -35.09 -9.90 -3.63
CA ARG A 413 -34.42 -10.15 -2.36
C ARG A 413 -34.24 -8.88 -1.55
N PRO A 414 -34.18 -8.99 -0.20
CA PRO A 414 -33.84 -7.88 0.69
C PRO A 414 -32.49 -7.25 0.35
N ASN A 415 -32.37 -5.93 0.47
CA ASN A 415 -31.15 -5.20 0.12
C ASN A 415 -29.92 -5.66 0.92
N ASN A 416 -30.09 -6.06 2.18
CA ASN A 416 -28.98 -6.58 3.01
C ASN A 416 -28.41 -7.90 2.45
N GLU A 417 -29.26 -8.80 1.95
CA GLU A 417 -28.80 -10.03 1.29
C GLU A 417 -28.05 -9.74 -0.01
N ARG A 418 -28.60 -8.83 -0.81
CA ARG A 418 -27.98 -8.38 -2.07
C ARG A 418 -26.62 -7.74 -1.81
N ILE A 419 -26.49 -6.86 -0.81
CA ILE A 419 -25.22 -6.23 -0.42
C ILE A 419 -24.22 -7.27 0.07
N ALA A 420 -24.64 -8.23 0.88
CA ALA A 420 -23.76 -9.32 1.33
C ALA A 420 -23.24 -10.17 0.15
N ALA A 421 -24.10 -10.43 -0.83
CA ALA A 421 -23.75 -11.16 -2.04
C ALA A 421 -22.75 -10.37 -2.92
N ILE A 422 -22.90 -9.04 -3.04
CA ILE A 422 -21.90 -8.17 -3.71
C ILE A 422 -20.51 -8.39 -3.09
N GLY A 423 -20.41 -8.30 -1.76
CA GLY A 423 -19.13 -8.49 -1.06
C GLY A 423 -18.49 -9.86 -1.33
N LYS A 424 -19.29 -10.92 -1.51
CA LYS A 424 -18.77 -12.27 -1.82
C LYS A 424 -18.19 -12.36 -3.22
N TYR A 425 -18.96 -11.98 -4.25
CA TYR A 425 -18.48 -12.16 -5.62
C TYR A 425 -17.38 -11.17 -6.00
N VAL A 426 -17.44 -9.92 -5.53
CA VAL A 426 -16.41 -8.91 -5.79
C VAL A 426 -15.04 -9.37 -5.22
N ARG A 427 -15.02 -9.91 -3.98
CA ARG A 427 -13.77 -10.43 -3.40
C ARG A 427 -13.30 -11.70 -4.11
N ALA A 428 -14.19 -12.61 -4.49
CA ALA A 428 -13.81 -13.79 -5.26
C ALA A 428 -13.21 -13.38 -6.62
N GLN A 429 -13.79 -12.37 -7.26
CA GLN A 429 -13.30 -11.84 -8.52
C GLN A 429 -11.90 -11.20 -8.36
N ALA A 430 -11.69 -10.39 -7.34
CA ALA A 430 -10.38 -9.76 -7.07
C ALA A 430 -9.27 -10.79 -6.86
N LEU A 431 -9.56 -11.92 -6.18
CA LEU A 431 -8.59 -13.01 -6.00
C LEU A 431 -8.21 -13.71 -7.32
N GLU A 432 -9.18 -13.86 -8.22
CA GLU A 432 -8.98 -14.47 -9.55
C GLU A 432 -8.25 -13.51 -10.52
N GLU A 433 -8.60 -12.23 -10.51
CA GLU A 433 -7.94 -11.18 -11.30
C GLU A 433 -6.48 -11.02 -10.90
N GLY A 434 -6.18 -11.31 -9.64
CA GLY A 434 -4.83 -11.34 -9.12
C GLY A 434 -4.35 -10.02 -8.51
N THR A 435 -3.16 -10.09 -7.99
CA THR A 435 -2.47 -8.97 -7.33
C THR A 435 -0.98 -9.04 -7.61
N THR A 436 -0.28 -7.96 -7.34
CA THR A 436 1.17 -7.86 -7.55
C THR A 436 1.91 -7.93 -6.21
N LEU A 437 2.84 -8.86 -6.08
CA LEU A 437 3.86 -8.83 -5.03
C LEU A 437 4.99 -7.90 -5.47
N ALA A 438 5.53 -7.13 -4.52
CA ALA A 438 6.63 -6.24 -4.81
C ALA A 438 7.74 -6.34 -3.75
N VAL A 439 8.96 -6.04 -4.16
CA VAL A 439 10.13 -5.93 -3.28
C VAL A 439 10.92 -4.69 -3.65
N LEU A 440 11.12 -3.80 -2.68
CA LEU A 440 12.16 -2.79 -2.75
C LEU A 440 13.44 -3.39 -2.16
N ARG A 441 14.48 -3.54 -2.98
CA ARG A 441 15.83 -3.84 -2.52
C ARG A 441 16.62 -2.55 -2.38
N VAL A 442 17.27 -2.36 -1.24
CA VAL A 442 18.23 -1.27 -0.98
C VAL A 442 19.47 -1.89 -0.34
N LYS A 443 20.49 -2.20 -1.15
CA LYS A 443 21.65 -3.00 -0.73
C LYS A 443 21.22 -4.37 -0.19
N ASP A 444 21.51 -4.64 1.10
CA ASP A 444 21.22 -5.86 1.84
C ASP A 444 19.87 -5.77 2.59
N ALA A 445 19.08 -4.71 2.32
CA ALA A 445 17.76 -4.54 2.86
C ALA A 445 16.68 -4.83 1.81
N TYR A 446 15.63 -5.51 2.23
CA TYR A 446 14.48 -5.86 1.43
C TYR A 446 13.20 -5.43 2.14
N SER A 447 12.40 -4.57 1.51
CA SER A 447 11.02 -4.30 1.91
C SER A 447 10.11 -5.14 1.02
N VAL A 448 9.50 -6.17 1.59
CA VAL A 448 8.61 -7.11 0.89
C VAL A 448 7.18 -6.65 1.06
N HIS A 449 6.45 -6.46 -0.03
CA HIS A 449 5.06 -6.02 -0.05
C HIS A 449 4.16 -7.17 -0.52
N ILE A 450 3.22 -7.61 0.35
CA ILE A 450 2.29 -8.70 0.10
C ILE A 450 0.84 -8.26 0.40
N PRO A 451 -0.17 -8.90 -0.22
CA PRO A 451 -1.57 -8.53 0.01
C PRO A 451 -2.14 -9.10 1.31
N GLY A 452 -3.26 -8.55 1.73
CA GLY A 452 -4.17 -9.08 2.72
C GLY A 452 -3.62 -9.12 4.15
N GLU A 453 -4.44 -9.66 5.03
CA GLU A 453 -4.12 -9.91 6.43
C GLU A 453 -3.34 -11.23 6.54
N SER A 454 -2.14 -11.24 5.93
CA SER A 454 -1.26 -12.41 5.91
C SER A 454 -0.75 -12.75 7.31
N PHE A 455 -0.64 -14.05 7.60
CA PHE A 455 -0.14 -14.53 8.89
C PHE A 455 1.35 -14.27 9.08
N ILE A 456 1.80 -14.23 10.35
CA ILE A 456 3.21 -13.97 10.71
C ILE A 456 4.19 -14.94 10.05
N GLN A 457 3.74 -16.13 9.71
CA GLN A 457 4.54 -17.18 9.04
C GLN A 457 5.08 -16.69 7.68
N TYR A 458 4.34 -15.87 6.96
CA TYR A 458 4.82 -15.28 5.70
C TYR A 458 6.03 -14.36 5.92
N GLN A 459 5.97 -13.51 6.96
CA GLN A 459 7.08 -12.62 7.32
C GLN A 459 8.32 -13.40 7.77
N LEU A 460 8.13 -14.37 8.66
CA LEU A 460 9.22 -15.22 9.14
C LEU A 460 9.79 -16.10 8.01
N GLY A 461 8.95 -16.58 7.10
CA GLY A 461 9.35 -17.32 5.90
C GLY A 461 10.20 -16.46 4.96
N ALA A 462 9.82 -15.21 4.70
CA ALA A 462 10.61 -14.29 3.89
C ALA A 462 11.99 -14.00 4.52
N GLN A 463 12.03 -13.83 5.85
CA GLN A 463 13.30 -13.66 6.59
C GLN A 463 14.18 -14.92 6.54
N ALA A 464 13.57 -16.12 6.57
CA ALA A 464 14.30 -17.39 6.46
C ALA A 464 14.92 -17.61 5.06
N ILE A 465 14.33 -17.04 3.99
CA ILE A 465 14.93 -17.06 2.64
C ILE A 465 16.22 -16.23 2.59
N ARG A 466 16.30 -15.13 3.34
CA ARG A 466 17.45 -14.23 3.41
C ARG A 466 17.94 -14.05 4.86
N PRO A 467 18.49 -15.08 5.50
CA PRO A 467 18.76 -15.08 6.95
C PRO A 467 19.84 -14.08 7.38
N ASN A 468 20.71 -13.67 6.46
CA ASN A 468 21.81 -12.74 6.73
C ASN A 468 21.49 -11.29 6.31
N ASP A 469 20.31 -11.07 5.68
CA ASP A 469 19.91 -9.77 5.17
C ASP A 469 18.85 -9.12 6.06
N PHE A 470 18.64 -7.82 5.84
CA PHE A 470 17.62 -7.07 6.56
C PHE A 470 16.28 -7.15 5.83
N VAL A 471 15.43 -8.10 6.21
CA VAL A 471 14.11 -8.29 5.58
C VAL A 471 13.01 -7.69 6.44
N ALA A 472 12.36 -6.64 5.92
CA ALA A 472 11.14 -6.05 6.45
C ALA A 472 9.94 -6.44 5.57
N MET A 473 8.76 -6.55 6.15
CA MET A 473 7.55 -6.88 5.41
C MET A 473 6.45 -5.85 5.66
N ALA A 474 5.78 -5.43 4.59
CA ALA A 474 4.52 -4.71 4.56
C ALA A 474 3.45 -5.64 3.97
N ALA A 475 2.61 -6.21 4.81
CA ALA A 475 1.37 -6.84 4.39
C ALA A 475 0.30 -5.77 4.17
N TYR A 476 -0.92 -6.13 3.82
CA TYR A 476 -2.00 -5.15 3.59
C TYR A 476 -1.78 -4.21 2.39
N ALA A 477 -0.99 -4.63 1.39
CA ALA A 477 -0.88 -3.90 0.13
C ALA A 477 -2.17 -3.96 -0.72
N GLU A 478 -3.09 -4.82 -0.34
CA GLU A 478 -4.46 -4.92 -0.87
C GLU A 478 -5.37 -5.58 0.16
N GLY A 479 -6.64 -5.16 0.21
CA GLY A 479 -7.64 -5.63 1.16
C GLY A 479 -8.30 -6.94 0.77
N LEU A 480 -7.56 -8.05 0.80
CA LEU A 480 -8.04 -9.40 0.49
C LEU A 480 -8.54 -10.20 1.70
N GLY A 481 -8.58 -9.57 2.89
CA GLY A 481 -8.91 -10.25 4.15
C GLY A 481 -7.80 -11.20 4.61
N TYR A 482 -8.15 -12.12 5.52
CA TYR A 482 -7.16 -13.04 6.11
C TYR A 482 -6.60 -14.03 5.10
N ILE A 483 -5.27 -14.20 5.14
CA ILE A 483 -4.55 -15.22 4.37
C ILE A 483 -3.73 -16.08 5.34
N GLY A 484 -4.28 -17.25 5.68
CA GLY A 484 -3.62 -18.21 6.55
C GLY A 484 -2.49 -18.96 5.84
N ASN A 485 -1.53 -19.48 6.62
CA ASN A 485 -0.61 -20.47 6.09
C ASN A 485 -1.29 -21.85 5.97
N GLU A 486 -0.77 -22.76 5.17
CA GLU A 486 -1.37 -24.07 4.86
C GLU A 486 -1.81 -24.83 6.12
N LYS A 487 -0.93 -24.91 7.11
CA LYS A 487 -1.20 -25.61 8.38
C LYS A 487 -2.42 -25.06 9.11
N ALA A 488 -2.64 -23.75 9.05
CA ALA A 488 -3.74 -23.09 9.77
C ALA A 488 -5.12 -23.56 9.31
N TYR A 489 -5.27 -24.01 8.06
CA TYR A 489 -6.55 -24.51 7.55
C TYR A 489 -6.95 -25.84 8.22
N GLY A 490 -6.01 -26.68 8.60
CA GLY A 490 -6.25 -27.87 9.41
C GLY A 490 -6.45 -27.58 10.90
N GLU A 491 -5.88 -26.49 11.39
CA GLU A 491 -5.98 -26.07 12.80
C GLU A 491 -7.30 -25.36 13.13
N GLY A 492 -8.02 -24.81 12.11
CA GLY A 492 -9.25 -24.04 12.27
C GLY A 492 -9.00 -22.64 12.84
N GLY A 493 -10.00 -22.07 13.51
CA GLY A 493 -9.98 -20.74 14.11
C GLY A 493 -10.64 -19.67 13.26
N TYR A 494 -10.94 -18.52 13.87
CA TYR A 494 -11.70 -17.42 13.28
C TYR A 494 -11.15 -16.95 11.93
N GLU A 495 -9.85 -16.70 11.86
CA GLU A 495 -9.22 -16.14 10.67
C GLU A 495 -9.43 -17.04 9.44
N ILE A 496 -9.37 -18.36 9.62
CA ILE A 496 -9.54 -19.33 8.53
C ILE A 496 -11.00 -19.43 8.11
N THR A 497 -11.93 -19.29 9.05
CA THR A 497 -13.37 -19.30 8.74
C THR A 497 -13.76 -18.12 7.86
N VAL A 498 -13.25 -16.92 8.16
CA VAL A 498 -13.55 -15.70 7.39
C VAL A 498 -12.62 -15.48 6.20
N SER A 499 -11.56 -16.27 6.07
CA SER A 499 -10.64 -16.21 4.93
C SER A 499 -11.39 -16.45 3.61
N GLN A 500 -11.01 -15.69 2.60
CA GLN A 500 -11.52 -15.84 1.23
C GLN A 500 -10.64 -16.74 0.36
N THR A 501 -9.43 -17.11 0.84
CA THR A 501 -8.48 -17.98 0.12
C THR A 501 -8.54 -19.42 0.60
N THR A 502 -7.98 -20.34 -0.19
CA THR A 502 -7.74 -21.72 0.21
C THR A 502 -6.32 -21.91 0.77
N LEU A 503 -6.04 -23.10 1.32
CA LEU A 503 -4.71 -23.44 1.84
C LEU A 503 -3.56 -23.30 0.81
N ALA A 504 -3.87 -23.41 -0.48
CA ALA A 504 -2.88 -23.29 -1.56
C ALA A 504 -2.34 -21.84 -1.72
N ALA A 505 -2.94 -20.84 -1.07
CA ALA A 505 -2.48 -19.46 -1.13
C ALA A 505 -1.05 -19.29 -0.57
N GLU A 506 -0.67 -20.07 0.46
CA GLU A 506 0.70 -20.00 1.01
C GLU A 506 1.74 -20.31 -0.06
N LYS A 507 1.55 -21.41 -0.79
CA LYS A 507 2.50 -21.80 -1.84
C LYS A 507 2.63 -20.70 -2.90
N VAL A 508 1.52 -20.15 -3.36
CA VAL A 508 1.52 -19.10 -4.40
C VAL A 508 2.27 -17.85 -3.93
N ILE A 509 1.97 -17.34 -2.74
CA ILE A 509 2.64 -16.16 -2.18
C ILE A 509 4.12 -16.43 -1.93
N MET A 510 4.46 -17.56 -1.27
CA MET A 510 5.85 -17.84 -0.90
C MET A 510 6.73 -18.16 -2.11
N ASP A 511 6.20 -18.78 -3.16
CA ASP A 511 6.92 -18.96 -4.42
C ASP A 511 7.21 -17.59 -5.08
N GLY A 512 6.23 -16.68 -5.08
CA GLY A 512 6.41 -15.31 -5.56
C GLY A 512 7.44 -14.52 -4.75
N VAL A 513 7.35 -14.58 -3.43
CA VAL A 513 8.31 -13.95 -2.51
C VAL A 513 9.72 -14.51 -2.72
N ARG A 514 9.87 -15.83 -2.81
CA ARG A 514 11.15 -16.49 -3.09
C ARG A 514 11.74 -16.01 -4.42
N LYS A 515 10.94 -16.02 -5.47
CA LYS A 515 11.36 -15.54 -6.80
C LYS A 515 11.92 -14.11 -6.72
N LEU A 516 11.23 -13.19 -6.01
CA LEU A 516 11.65 -11.80 -5.89
C LEU A 516 12.89 -11.61 -5.00
N LEU A 517 13.05 -12.42 -3.95
CA LEU A 517 14.18 -12.33 -3.03
C LEU A 517 15.45 -12.99 -3.58
N GLU A 518 15.33 -14.08 -4.35
CA GLU A 518 16.46 -14.86 -4.87
C GLU A 518 16.97 -14.35 -6.23
N GLN A 519 16.27 -13.43 -6.91
CA GLN A 519 16.78 -12.81 -8.15
C GLN A 519 18.14 -12.17 -7.88
N THR A 520 19.14 -12.60 -8.64
CA THR A 520 20.46 -11.95 -8.65
C THR A 520 20.36 -10.62 -9.40
N PRO A 521 21.06 -9.56 -8.96
CA PRO A 521 21.08 -8.27 -9.64
C PRO A 521 21.55 -8.34 -11.08
#